data_6acce2e4735435e6cae13fa4c8eb233c
#
_entry.id   6acce2e4735435e6cae13fa4c8eb233c
#
_cell.length_a   1.000
_cell.length_b   1.000
_cell.length_c   1.000
_cell.angle_alpha   90.00
_cell.angle_beta   90.00
_cell.angle_gamma   90.00
#
_symmetry.space_group_name_H-M   'P 1'
#
loop_
_entity.id
_entity.type
_entity.pdbx_description
1 polymer ?
#
loop_
_entity_poly.entity_id
_entity_poly.type
_entity_poly.pdbx_seq_one_letter_code
_entity_poly.pdbx_strand_id
1 'polypeptide(L)'
;ERAETDLPTLTYINAHKTGALIAASCKVGAIAAGASDKKVRALERYGAYIGFTFQVIDDILDKEGFALALGVGGARREAARLVERAKQELRVFGRRAKALKDLADFLLTRKK
;
A
#
# COMPACT_ATOMS: atom_id res chain seq x y z
N GLU A 1 -23.12 16.26 -9.42
CA GLU A 1 -22.74 16.14 -9.10
C GLU A 1 -22.04 15.70 -8.80
N ARG A 2 -22.11 15.11 -8.91
CA ARG A 2 -21.06 15.06 -8.69
C ARG A 2 -20.34 13.84 -8.63
N ALA A 3 -19.40 13.54 -9.60
CA ALA A 3 -18.59 12.34 -9.63
C ALA A 3 -17.71 12.25 -8.40
N GLU A 4 -17.27 13.36 -7.90
CA GLU A 4 -16.40 13.39 -6.74
C GLU A 4 -17.11 12.97 -5.43
N THR A 5 -18.44 12.86 -5.44
CA THR A 5 -19.19 12.36 -4.30
C THR A 5 -19.54 10.87 -4.46
N ASP A 6 -19.17 10.28 -5.60
CA ASP A 6 -19.38 8.87 -5.86
C ASP A 6 -18.41 8.04 -5.02
N LEU A 7 -18.90 7.02 -4.33
CA LEU A 7 -18.08 6.24 -3.40
C LEU A 7 -16.87 5.59 -4.07
N PRO A 8 -16.99 4.92 -5.23
CA PRO A 8 -15.80 4.38 -5.90
C PRO A 8 -14.80 5.45 -6.27
N THR A 9 -15.25 6.62 -6.72
CA THR A 9 -14.36 7.74 -7.07
C THR A 9 -13.62 8.24 -5.84
N LEU A 10 -14.33 8.45 -4.73
CA LEU A 10 -13.71 8.90 -3.48
C LEU A 10 -12.70 7.88 -2.96
N THR A 11 -13.04 6.61 -3.05
CA THR A 11 -12.12 5.55 -2.63
C THR A 11 -10.85 5.58 -3.46
N TYR A 12 -10.99 5.72 -4.78
CA TYR A 12 -9.82 5.82 -5.67
C TYR A 12 -8.95 7.02 -5.31
N ILE A 13 -9.56 8.19 -5.10
CA ILE A 13 -8.83 9.41 -4.76
C ILE A 13 -8.09 9.24 -3.45
N ASN A 14 -8.75 8.68 -2.43
CA ASN A 14 -8.13 8.49 -1.13
C ASN A 14 -6.98 7.50 -1.19
N ALA A 15 -7.14 6.40 -1.92
CA ALA A 15 -6.08 5.42 -2.09
C ALA A 15 -4.87 6.05 -2.78
N HIS A 16 -5.11 6.87 -3.79
CA HIS A 16 -4.04 7.56 -4.50
C HIS A 16 -3.29 8.53 -3.60
N LYS A 17 -4.01 9.32 -2.80
CA LYS A 17 -3.39 10.28 -1.88
C LYS A 17 -2.56 9.57 -0.82
N THR A 18 -3.11 8.53 -0.22
CA THR A 18 -2.41 7.78 0.82
C THR A 18 -1.17 7.10 0.25
N GLY A 19 -1.32 6.44 -0.90
CA GLY A 19 -0.20 5.80 -1.57
C GLY A 19 0.89 6.78 -1.93
N ALA A 20 0.52 7.93 -2.48
CA ALA A 20 1.49 8.96 -2.86
C ALA A 20 2.24 9.50 -1.64
N LEU A 21 1.55 9.72 -0.53
CA LEU A 21 2.17 10.23 0.68
C LEU A 21 3.15 9.22 1.27
N ILE A 22 2.77 7.96 1.35
CA ILE A 22 3.63 6.92 1.89
C ILE A 22 4.84 6.70 0.97
N ALA A 23 4.61 6.69 -0.35
CA ALA A 23 5.71 6.56 -1.31
C ALA A 23 6.70 7.71 -1.19
N ALA A 24 6.20 8.93 -1.06
CA ALA A 24 7.05 10.11 -0.90
C ALA A 24 7.85 10.03 0.41
N SER A 25 7.23 9.58 1.49
CA SER A 25 7.90 9.43 2.77
C SER A 25 9.02 8.40 2.70
N CYS A 26 8.77 7.27 2.07
CA CYS A 26 9.79 6.24 1.87
C CYS A 26 10.94 6.76 1.01
N LYS A 27 10.62 7.52 -0.05
CA LYS A 27 11.62 8.09 -0.93
C LYS A 27 12.51 9.08 -0.20
N VAL A 28 11.92 10.00 0.55
CA VAL A 28 12.68 11.00 1.31
C VAL A 28 13.58 10.31 2.33
N GLY A 29 13.05 9.32 3.06
CA GLY A 29 13.85 8.57 4.02
C GLY A 29 15.03 7.87 3.37
N ALA A 30 14.84 7.27 2.20
CA ALA A 30 15.90 6.60 1.48
C ALA A 30 16.96 7.59 1.00
N ILE A 31 16.55 8.74 0.49
CA ILE A 31 17.49 9.78 0.04
C ILE A 31 18.31 10.29 1.22
N ALA A 32 17.65 10.57 2.34
CA ALA A 32 18.32 11.06 3.53
C ALA A 32 19.33 10.04 4.07
N ALA A 33 19.08 8.76 3.89
CA ALA A 33 20.00 7.70 4.30
C ALA A 33 21.12 7.44 3.31
N GLY A 34 21.16 8.16 2.18
CA GLY A 34 22.21 8.00 1.19
C GLY A 34 22.06 6.77 0.33
N ALA A 35 20.84 6.24 0.17
CA ALA A 35 20.62 5.04 -0.64
C ALA A 35 20.84 5.33 -2.12
N SER A 36 21.24 4.29 -2.87
CA SER A 36 21.40 4.40 -4.32
C SER A 36 20.03 4.70 -4.97
N ASP A 37 20.08 5.23 -6.21
CA ASP A 37 18.85 5.50 -6.95
C ASP A 37 17.97 4.27 -7.09
N LYS A 38 18.57 3.11 -7.31
CA LYS A 38 17.84 1.85 -7.41
C LYS A 38 17.07 1.55 -6.12
N LYS A 39 17.73 1.74 -4.97
CA LYS A 39 17.10 1.49 -3.67
C LYS A 39 16.04 2.54 -3.34
N VAL A 40 16.29 3.80 -3.72
CA VAL A 40 15.31 4.86 -3.54
C VAL A 40 14.02 4.52 -4.29
N ARG A 41 14.15 4.12 -5.56
CA ARG A 41 12.97 3.75 -6.36
C ARG A 41 12.26 2.52 -5.80
N ALA A 42 13.01 1.55 -5.31
CA ALA A 42 12.41 0.35 -4.71
C ALA A 42 11.58 0.71 -3.48
N LEU A 43 12.10 1.56 -2.61
CA LEU A 43 11.36 2.00 -1.41
C LEU A 43 10.15 2.85 -1.76
N GLU A 44 10.26 3.67 -2.81
CA GLU A 44 9.13 4.45 -3.27
C GLU A 44 8.00 3.54 -3.75
N ARG A 45 8.33 2.52 -4.55
CA ARG A 45 7.32 1.56 -5.02
C ARG A 45 6.75 0.72 -3.88
N TYR A 46 7.61 0.30 -2.94
CA TYR A 46 7.15 -0.39 -1.75
C TYR A 46 6.11 0.45 -1.01
N GLY A 47 6.42 1.72 -0.79
CA GLY A 47 5.51 2.64 -0.10
C GLY A 47 4.18 2.79 -0.81
N ALA A 48 4.20 2.85 -2.14
CA ALA A 48 2.97 2.96 -2.92
C ALA A 48 2.10 1.71 -2.75
N TYR A 49 2.70 0.52 -2.82
CA TYR A 49 1.95 -0.73 -2.63
C TYR A 49 1.40 -0.83 -1.20
N ILE A 50 2.17 -0.44 -0.21
CA ILE A 50 1.73 -0.47 1.18
C ILE A 50 0.57 0.50 1.40
N GLY A 51 0.66 1.71 0.84
CA GLY A 51 -0.41 2.69 0.98
C GLY A 51 -1.70 2.19 0.35
N PHE A 52 -1.62 1.59 -0.83
CA PHE A 52 -2.80 1.04 -1.49
C PHE A 52 -3.37 -0.14 -0.70
N THR A 53 -2.50 -1.01 -0.19
CA THR A 53 -2.91 -2.14 0.65
C THR A 53 -3.66 -1.64 1.88
N PHE A 54 -3.14 -0.62 2.53
CA PHE A 54 -3.74 -0.04 3.71
C PHE A 54 -5.18 0.40 3.41
N GLN A 55 -5.40 1.06 2.27
CA GLN A 55 -6.74 1.50 1.88
C GLN A 55 -7.66 0.31 1.61
N VAL A 56 -7.18 -0.73 0.93
CA VAL A 56 -7.99 -1.92 0.65
C VAL A 56 -8.41 -2.60 1.96
N ILE A 57 -7.48 -2.74 2.90
CA ILE A 57 -7.79 -3.35 4.20
C ILE A 57 -8.80 -2.50 4.97
N ASP A 58 -8.64 -1.18 4.98
CA ASP A 58 -9.60 -0.30 5.66
C ASP A 58 -11.00 -0.44 5.05
N ASP A 59 -11.08 -0.54 3.72
CA ASP A 59 -12.35 -0.71 3.04
C ASP A 59 -13.01 -2.04 3.42
N ILE A 60 -12.22 -3.10 3.59
CA ILE A 60 -12.73 -4.39 4.05
C ILE A 60 -13.31 -4.26 5.46
N LEU A 61 -12.56 -3.61 6.35
CA LEU A 61 -12.98 -3.46 7.75
C LEU A 61 -14.22 -2.57 7.87
N ASP A 62 -14.34 -1.58 7.01
CA ASP A 62 -15.47 -0.65 7.02
C ASP A 62 -16.60 -1.10 6.11
N LYS A 63 -16.40 -2.17 5.34
CA LYS A 63 -17.38 -2.67 4.36
C LYS A 63 -17.74 -1.61 3.34
N GLU A 64 -16.71 -0.92 2.84
CA GLU A 64 -16.88 0.16 1.87
C GLU A 64 -15.98 -0.07 0.66
N GLY A 65 -16.06 0.83 -0.31
CA GLY A 65 -15.14 0.93 -1.42
C GLY A 65 -14.81 -0.40 -2.10
N PHE A 66 -13.56 -0.83 -1.99
CA PHE A 66 -13.10 -2.05 -2.65
C PHE A 66 -13.88 -3.30 -2.22
N ALA A 67 -14.29 -3.34 -0.94
CA ALA A 67 -15.07 -4.50 -0.46
C ALA A 67 -16.44 -4.54 -1.11
N LEU A 68 -17.06 -3.39 -1.36
CA LEU A 68 -18.34 -3.34 -2.05
C LEU A 68 -18.21 -3.72 -3.52
N ALA A 69 -17.14 -3.23 -4.17
CA ALA A 69 -16.94 -3.47 -5.59
C ALA A 69 -16.52 -4.90 -5.91
N LEU A 70 -15.63 -5.45 -5.08
CA LEU A 70 -14.99 -6.75 -5.34
C LEU A 70 -15.52 -7.87 -4.46
N GLY A 71 -16.35 -7.55 -3.47
CA GLY A 71 -16.68 -8.47 -2.41
C GLY A 71 -15.51 -8.60 -1.44
N VAL A 72 -15.77 -9.08 -0.23
CA VAL A 72 -14.73 -9.23 0.80
C VAL A 72 -13.63 -10.18 0.33
N GLY A 73 -14.02 -11.31 -0.28
CA GLY A 73 -13.03 -12.27 -0.78
C GLY A 73 -12.15 -11.69 -1.87
N GLY A 74 -12.75 -10.94 -2.82
CA GLY A 74 -11.98 -10.28 -3.88
C GLY A 74 -11.04 -9.23 -3.34
N ALA A 75 -11.51 -8.43 -2.39
CA ALA A 75 -10.69 -7.40 -1.77
C ALA A 75 -9.52 -8.00 -0.98
N ARG A 76 -9.75 -9.12 -0.28
CA ARG A 76 -8.67 -9.80 0.44
C ARG A 76 -7.62 -10.35 -0.51
N ARG A 77 -8.04 -10.90 -1.66
CA ARG A 77 -7.10 -11.38 -2.67
C ARG A 77 -6.28 -10.23 -3.23
N GLU A 78 -6.92 -9.09 -3.46
CA GLU A 78 -6.20 -7.90 -3.95
C GLU A 78 -5.18 -7.41 -2.92
N ALA A 79 -5.55 -7.36 -1.64
CA ALA A 79 -4.62 -6.97 -0.59
C ALA A 79 -3.42 -7.92 -0.54
N ALA A 80 -3.65 -9.22 -0.62
CA ALA A 80 -2.57 -10.20 -0.61
C ALA A 80 -1.64 -10.02 -1.82
N ARG A 81 -2.20 -9.74 -2.98
CA ARG A 81 -1.41 -9.48 -4.19
C ARG A 81 -0.53 -8.25 -4.02
N LEU A 82 -1.09 -7.19 -3.46
CA LEU A 82 -0.35 -5.94 -3.24
C LEU A 82 0.78 -6.13 -2.23
N VAL A 83 0.54 -6.91 -1.18
CA VAL A 83 1.58 -7.20 -0.18
C VAL A 83 2.73 -7.97 -0.82
N GLU A 84 2.43 -8.97 -1.67
CA GLU A 84 3.48 -9.70 -2.36
C GLU A 84 4.29 -8.79 -3.27
N ARG A 85 3.63 -7.87 -3.98
CA ARG A 85 4.32 -6.89 -4.81
C ARG A 85 5.21 -6.00 -3.97
N ALA A 86 4.72 -5.52 -2.83
CA ALA A 86 5.52 -4.69 -1.94
C ALA A 86 6.76 -5.43 -1.46
N LYS A 87 6.60 -6.69 -1.07
CA LYS A 87 7.74 -7.49 -0.59
C LYS A 87 8.77 -7.73 -1.68
N GLN A 88 8.33 -7.89 -2.93
CA GLN A 88 9.26 -8.05 -4.04
C GLN A 88 10.15 -6.83 -4.24
N GLU A 89 9.63 -5.64 -3.98
CA GLU A 89 10.45 -4.43 -4.09
C GLU A 89 11.56 -4.38 -3.06
N LEU A 90 11.45 -5.16 -2.00
CA LEU A 90 12.45 -5.17 -0.92
C LEU A 90 13.62 -6.11 -1.18
N ARG A 91 13.60 -6.86 -2.28
CA ARG A 91 14.67 -7.84 -2.57
C ARG A 91 16.05 -7.20 -2.60
N VAL A 92 16.15 -5.98 -3.10
CA VAL A 92 17.40 -5.26 -3.25
C VAL A 92 18.09 -5.01 -1.90
N PHE A 93 17.36 -5.11 -0.80
CA PHE A 93 17.88 -4.86 0.55
C PHE A 93 18.29 -6.13 1.28
N GLY A 94 17.90 -7.30 0.79
CA GLY A 94 18.19 -8.56 1.46
C GLY A 94 17.59 -8.63 2.88
N ARG A 95 18.37 -9.10 3.84
CA ARG A 95 17.90 -9.29 5.21
C ARG A 95 17.57 -7.99 5.93
N ARG A 96 18.14 -6.89 5.49
CA ARG A 96 17.91 -5.59 6.14
C ARG A 96 16.45 -5.16 6.05
N ALA A 97 15.70 -5.73 5.13
CA ALA A 97 14.31 -5.38 4.92
C ALA A 97 13.33 -6.21 5.75
N LYS A 98 13.79 -7.03 6.68
CA LYS A 98 12.91 -7.90 7.44
C LYS A 98 11.78 -7.14 8.12
N ALA A 99 12.08 -6.03 8.76
CA ALA A 99 11.06 -5.24 9.45
C ALA A 99 9.99 -4.73 8.50
N LEU A 100 10.40 -4.32 7.29
CA LEU A 100 9.46 -3.84 6.28
C LEU A 100 8.63 -4.97 5.71
N LYS A 101 9.20 -6.17 5.56
CA LYS A 101 8.43 -7.34 5.14
C LYS A 101 7.42 -7.74 6.20
N ASP A 102 7.82 -7.70 7.46
CA ASP A 102 6.93 -8.02 8.57
C ASP A 102 5.78 -7.02 8.65
N LEU A 103 6.06 -5.74 8.39
CA LEU A 103 5.02 -4.72 8.36
C LEU A 103 3.99 -5.01 7.26
N ALA A 104 4.47 -5.37 6.07
CA ALA A 104 3.58 -5.69 4.96
C ALA A 104 2.68 -6.88 5.30
N ASP A 105 3.25 -7.93 5.89
CA ASP A 105 2.47 -9.10 6.29
C ASP A 105 1.48 -8.75 7.39
N PHE A 106 1.88 -7.90 8.33
CA PHE A 106 1.01 -7.48 9.43
C PHE A 106 -0.27 -6.81 8.92
N LEU A 107 -0.19 -6.05 7.84
CA LEU A 107 -1.36 -5.36 7.30
C LEU A 107 -2.47 -6.34 6.91
N LEU A 108 -2.10 -7.54 6.45
CA LEU A 108 -3.10 -8.54 6.08
C LEU A 108 -3.88 -9.09 7.28
N THR A 109 -3.31 -9.00 8.47
CA THR A 109 -3.95 -9.49 9.70
C THR A 109 -4.55 -8.38 10.54
N ARG A 110 -4.46 -7.14 10.06
CA ARG A 110 -4.93 -5.98 10.81
C ARG A 110 -6.43 -6.06 11.06
N LYS A 111 -6.82 -5.68 12.28
CA LYS A 111 -8.22 -5.59 12.70
C LYS A 111 -8.46 -4.24 13.34
N LYS A 112 -9.69 -3.81 13.30
CA LYS A 112 -10.08 -2.58 13.97
C LYS A 112 -10.09 -2.72 15.47
#